data_b1fe40c62a1de7c963df2858acb64786
#
_entry.id   b1fe40c62a1de7c963df2858acb64786
#
_cell.length_a   1.000
_cell.length_b   1.000
_cell.length_c   1.000
_cell.angle_alpha   90.00
_cell.angle_beta   90.00
_cell.angle_gamma   90.00
#
_symmetry.space_group_name_H-M   'P 1'
#
loop_
_entity.id
_entity.type
_entity.pdbx_description
1 polymer ?
#
loop_
_entity_poly.entity_id
_entity_poly.type
_entity_poly.pdbx_seq_one_letter_code
_entity_poly.pdbx_strand_id
1 'polypeptide(L)'
;MKRLVVAALLTLLGAAASAQPGSVMGVWLTANGKAQVRLAPCDSPASGPVCGTIVGLINPTGPNGQASAPDQAVDHNNPDPNLRGRKIIGMPLIWGFQRTSDPNAFDGGHIYNGENGKVYTANISLQSDGTLRLRGYVGSPMFGETQIWTRIQ
;
A
#
# COMPACT_ATOMS: atom_id res chain seq x y z
N MET A 1 45.21 -22.34 37.58
CA MET A 1 44.88 -22.09 36.16
C MET A 1 43.39 -21.66 36.09
N LYS A 2 43.15 -20.34 35.99
CA LYS A 2 41.77 -19.80 35.92
C LYS A 2 41.42 -19.62 34.45
N ARG A 3 40.41 -20.33 33.94
CA ARG A 3 39.88 -20.16 32.59
C ARG A 3 38.84 -19.06 32.60
N LEU A 4 39.12 -17.93 31.93
CA LEU A 4 38.16 -16.88 31.64
C LEU A 4 37.25 -17.35 30.49
N VAL A 5 35.94 -17.39 30.75
CA VAL A 5 34.91 -17.58 29.74
C VAL A 5 34.44 -16.18 29.34
N VAL A 6 34.77 -15.78 28.13
CA VAL A 6 34.26 -14.51 27.53
C VAL A 6 32.95 -14.86 26.84
N ALA A 7 31.84 -14.41 27.42
CA ALA A 7 30.52 -14.47 26.80
C ALA A 7 30.38 -13.32 25.79
N ALA A 8 30.34 -13.65 24.52
CA ALA A 8 30.03 -12.69 23.46
C ALA A 8 28.51 -12.45 23.38
N LEU A 9 28.09 -11.25 23.78
CA LEU A 9 26.70 -10.78 23.53
C LEU A 9 26.56 -10.43 22.05
N LEU A 10 25.81 -11.24 21.30
CA LEU A 10 25.33 -10.86 19.96
C LEU A 10 24.12 -9.90 20.13
N THR A 11 24.34 -8.62 19.88
CA THR A 11 23.24 -7.66 19.72
C THR A 11 22.70 -7.77 18.30
N LEU A 12 21.49 -8.32 18.14
CA LEU A 12 20.73 -8.22 16.89
C LEU A 12 20.28 -6.77 16.72
N LEU A 13 20.98 -6.03 15.88
CA LEU A 13 20.44 -4.77 15.35
C LEU A 13 19.35 -5.12 14.33
N GLY A 14 18.09 -4.95 14.71
CA GLY A 14 16.98 -4.94 13.78
C GLY A 14 17.14 -3.75 12.81
N ALA A 15 17.49 -4.04 11.57
CA ALA A 15 17.50 -3.02 10.53
C ALA A 15 16.07 -2.55 10.27
N ALA A 16 15.72 -1.35 10.74
CA ALA A 16 14.54 -0.64 10.25
C ALA A 16 14.74 -0.41 8.75
N ALA A 17 13.89 -1.02 7.92
CA ALA A 17 13.89 -0.79 6.49
C ALA A 17 13.44 0.66 6.22
N SER A 18 14.39 1.58 6.17
CA SER A 18 14.15 2.95 5.71
C SER A 18 13.85 2.93 4.22
N ALA A 19 12.76 3.58 3.81
CA ALA A 19 12.43 3.78 2.40
C ALA A 19 13.59 4.51 1.72
N GLN A 20 14.17 3.91 0.67
CA GLN A 20 15.22 4.56 -0.09
C GLN A 20 14.64 5.74 -0.89
N PRO A 21 15.26 6.94 -0.82
CA PRO A 21 14.94 8.02 -1.75
C PRO A 21 15.10 7.52 -3.19
N GLY A 22 14.04 7.68 -4.01
CA GLY A 22 14.07 7.20 -5.41
C GLY A 22 13.41 5.84 -5.63
N SER A 23 12.67 5.29 -4.67
CA SER A 23 11.88 4.07 -4.82
C SER A 23 10.39 4.34 -4.59
N VAL A 24 9.50 3.60 -5.26
CA VAL A 24 8.05 3.62 -4.95
C VAL A 24 7.74 2.98 -3.59
N MET A 25 8.67 2.21 -3.03
CA MET A 25 8.49 1.56 -1.73
C MET A 25 8.44 2.60 -0.60
N GLY A 26 7.62 2.36 0.40
CA GLY A 26 7.45 3.26 1.54
C GLY A 26 6.00 3.37 1.98
N VAL A 27 5.70 4.34 2.84
CA VAL A 27 4.33 4.61 3.30
C VAL A 27 3.83 5.91 2.67
N TRP A 28 2.66 5.82 2.10
CA TRP A 28 2.03 6.87 1.31
C TRP A 28 0.69 7.26 1.88
N LEU A 29 0.40 8.56 1.92
CA LEU A 29 -0.92 9.10 2.18
C LEU A 29 -1.67 9.20 0.85
N THR A 30 -2.87 8.63 0.79
CA THR A 30 -3.75 8.71 -0.39
C THR A 30 -4.16 10.14 -0.71
N ALA A 31 -4.52 10.41 -1.97
CA ALA A 31 -4.85 11.77 -2.44
C ALA A 31 -5.99 12.44 -1.65
N ASN A 32 -6.97 11.67 -1.18
CA ASN A 32 -8.07 12.16 -0.35
C ASN A 32 -7.71 12.29 1.15
N GLY A 33 -6.48 11.95 1.54
CA GLY A 33 -6.00 12.02 2.92
C GLY A 33 -6.62 11.01 3.89
N LYS A 34 -7.35 10.01 3.39
CA LYS A 34 -8.12 9.07 4.23
C LYS A 34 -7.38 7.80 4.63
N ALA A 35 -6.37 7.39 3.87
CA ALA A 35 -5.66 6.14 4.12
C ALA A 35 -4.14 6.29 4.00
N GLN A 36 -3.45 5.51 4.79
CA GLN A 36 -2.00 5.30 4.70
C GLN A 36 -1.76 3.92 4.11
N VAL A 37 -0.98 3.87 3.04
CA VAL A 37 -0.72 2.65 2.28
C VAL A 37 0.78 2.37 2.27
N ARG A 38 1.19 1.20 2.73
CA ARG A 38 2.56 0.73 2.61
C ARG A 38 2.74 0.01 1.29
N LEU A 39 3.65 0.52 0.45
CA LEU A 39 4.15 -0.18 -0.72
C LEU A 39 5.43 -0.93 -0.37
N ALA A 40 5.45 -2.21 -0.67
CA ALA A 40 6.56 -3.13 -0.40
C ALA A 40 6.65 -4.19 -1.51
N PRO A 41 7.79 -4.92 -1.61
CA PRO A 41 7.83 -6.12 -2.44
C PRO A 41 6.71 -7.09 -2.03
N CYS A 42 6.09 -7.74 -3.03
CA CYS A 42 5.06 -8.74 -2.75
C CYS A 42 5.68 -9.98 -2.08
N ASP A 43 4.93 -10.64 -1.18
CA ASP A 43 5.35 -11.89 -0.55
C ASP A 43 5.46 -13.05 -1.55
N SER A 44 4.67 -13.00 -2.63
CA SER A 44 4.71 -13.96 -3.73
C SER A 44 5.14 -13.31 -5.04
N PRO A 45 6.10 -13.88 -5.78
CA PRO A 45 6.47 -13.39 -7.12
C PRO A 45 5.30 -13.33 -8.10
N ALA A 46 4.30 -14.20 -7.94
CA ALA A 46 3.09 -14.20 -8.77
C ALA A 46 2.22 -12.95 -8.58
N SER A 47 2.35 -12.27 -7.45
CA SER A 47 1.64 -11.01 -7.15
C SER A 47 2.34 -9.77 -7.71
N GLY A 48 3.48 -9.93 -8.39
CA GLY A 48 4.26 -8.85 -8.99
C GLY A 48 5.36 -8.28 -8.09
N PRO A 49 6.08 -7.25 -8.55
CA PRO A 49 7.19 -6.65 -7.81
C PRO A 49 6.75 -5.70 -6.70
N VAL A 50 5.51 -5.19 -6.74
CA VAL A 50 4.99 -4.18 -5.81
C VAL A 50 3.59 -4.57 -5.33
N CYS A 51 3.43 -4.64 -4.02
CA CYS A 51 2.14 -4.79 -3.35
C CYS A 51 1.91 -3.62 -2.39
N GLY A 52 0.65 -3.26 -2.18
CA GLY A 52 0.25 -2.23 -1.23
C GLY A 52 -0.76 -2.74 -0.22
N THR A 53 -0.51 -2.42 1.04
CA THR A 53 -1.37 -2.78 2.17
C THR A 53 -1.79 -1.53 2.91
N ILE A 54 -3.06 -1.42 3.29
CA ILE A 54 -3.53 -0.33 4.14
C ILE A 54 -2.96 -0.53 5.54
N VAL A 55 -2.19 0.44 6.03
CA VAL A 55 -1.55 0.42 7.35
C VAL A 55 -2.13 1.43 8.32
N GLY A 56 -2.95 2.36 7.84
CA GLY A 56 -3.62 3.35 8.68
C GLY A 56 -4.83 3.96 7.99
N LEU A 57 -5.77 4.47 8.79
CA LEU A 57 -6.95 5.20 8.35
C LEU A 57 -7.06 6.51 9.13
N ILE A 58 -7.53 7.56 8.45
CA ILE A 58 -7.74 8.88 9.02
C ILE A 58 -9.22 9.19 8.95
N ASN A 59 -9.85 9.37 10.12
CA ASN A 59 -11.27 9.67 10.27
C ASN A 59 -12.19 8.75 9.44
N PRO A 60 -12.07 7.42 9.56
CA PRO A 60 -12.92 6.51 8.80
C PRO A 60 -14.38 6.65 9.23
N THR A 61 -15.28 6.38 8.28
CA THR A 61 -16.73 6.38 8.51
C THR A 61 -17.31 4.99 8.22
N GLY A 62 -18.32 4.62 8.97
CA GLY A 62 -19.10 3.42 8.75
C GLY A 62 -20.19 3.59 7.66
N PRO A 63 -21.02 2.55 7.43
CA PRO A 63 -22.00 2.51 6.34
C PRO A 63 -23.00 3.68 6.33
N ASN A 64 -23.33 4.21 7.50
CA ASN A 64 -24.28 5.32 7.65
C ASN A 64 -23.60 6.68 7.81
N GLY A 65 -22.31 6.79 7.46
CA GLY A 65 -21.52 8.00 7.57
C GLY A 65 -21.09 8.38 9.00
N GLN A 66 -21.43 7.56 10.02
CA GLN A 66 -20.99 7.79 11.38
C GLN A 66 -19.48 7.55 11.53
N ALA A 67 -18.84 8.30 12.43
CA ALA A 67 -17.43 8.10 12.74
C ALA A 67 -17.16 6.68 13.24
N SER A 68 -16.05 6.10 12.82
CA SER A 68 -15.58 4.78 13.23
C SER A 68 -14.15 4.89 13.76
N ALA A 69 -13.80 4.05 14.74
CA ALA A 69 -12.40 3.91 15.12
C ALA A 69 -11.62 3.22 13.97
N PRO A 70 -10.36 3.64 13.67
CA PRO A 70 -9.59 3.08 12.57
C PRO A 70 -9.47 1.55 12.59
N ASP A 71 -9.26 0.97 13.77
CA ASP A 71 -9.13 -0.48 13.99
C ASP A 71 -10.47 -1.23 13.91
N GLN A 72 -11.60 -0.52 13.89
CA GLN A 72 -12.94 -1.09 13.78
C GLN A 72 -13.51 -0.98 12.35
N ALA A 73 -12.92 -0.14 11.51
CA ALA A 73 -13.39 0.06 10.15
C ALA A 73 -13.34 -1.24 9.33
N VAL A 74 -14.44 -1.54 8.63
CA VAL A 74 -14.60 -2.75 7.82
C VAL A 74 -14.96 -2.42 6.38
N ASP A 75 -14.68 -3.34 5.47
CA ASP A 75 -14.87 -3.23 4.02
C ASP A 75 -16.34 -3.45 3.62
N HIS A 76 -17.23 -2.62 4.16
CA HIS A 76 -18.70 -2.79 4.04
C HIS A 76 -19.23 -2.69 2.60
N ASN A 77 -18.48 -2.07 1.68
CA ASN A 77 -18.85 -1.96 0.26
C ASN A 77 -18.35 -3.13 -0.58
N ASN A 78 -17.71 -4.14 0.02
CA ASN A 78 -17.21 -5.29 -0.73
C ASN A 78 -18.36 -5.97 -1.49
N PRO A 79 -18.21 -6.28 -2.80
CA PRO A 79 -19.22 -6.99 -3.57
C PRO A 79 -19.50 -8.40 -3.01
N ASP A 80 -18.47 -9.06 -2.44
CA ASP A 80 -18.64 -10.32 -1.72
C ASP A 80 -19.14 -10.08 -0.29
N PRO A 81 -20.37 -10.49 0.06
CA PRO A 81 -20.92 -10.32 1.39
C PRO A 81 -20.06 -10.94 2.52
N ASN A 82 -19.33 -12.02 2.21
CA ASN A 82 -18.47 -12.69 3.18
C ASN A 82 -17.23 -11.86 3.56
N LEU A 83 -16.84 -10.89 2.72
CA LEU A 83 -15.71 -10.02 2.95
C LEU A 83 -16.09 -8.65 3.55
N ARG A 84 -17.38 -8.33 3.68
CA ARG A 84 -17.83 -7.02 4.21
C ARG A 84 -17.47 -6.78 5.67
N GLY A 85 -17.21 -7.83 6.44
CA GLY A 85 -16.69 -7.75 7.82
C GLY A 85 -15.16 -7.70 7.93
N ARG A 86 -14.45 -7.76 6.81
CA ARG A 86 -12.98 -7.72 6.80
C ARG A 86 -12.48 -6.36 7.25
N LYS A 87 -11.51 -6.35 8.16
CA LYS A 87 -10.85 -5.09 8.59
C LYS A 87 -10.16 -4.43 7.41
N ILE A 88 -10.27 -3.10 7.32
CA ILE A 88 -9.61 -2.32 6.27
C ILE A 88 -8.11 -2.22 6.56
N ILE A 89 -7.70 -2.00 7.81
CA ILE A 89 -6.27 -2.06 8.18
C ILE A 89 -5.75 -3.49 8.02
N GLY A 90 -4.66 -3.65 7.28
CA GLY A 90 -4.07 -4.93 6.90
C GLY A 90 -4.59 -5.48 5.56
N MET A 91 -5.57 -4.83 4.95
CA MET A 91 -6.16 -5.26 3.68
C MET A 91 -5.21 -4.97 2.51
N PRO A 92 -5.01 -5.94 1.57
CA PRO A 92 -4.34 -5.68 0.31
C PRO A 92 -5.14 -4.65 -0.51
N LEU A 93 -4.46 -3.61 -0.99
CA LEU A 93 -5.06 -2.55 -1.79
C LEU A 93 -4.59 -2.58 -3.24
N ILE A 94 -3.28 -2.84 -3.47
CA ILE A 94 -2.66 -2.85 -4.80
C ILE A 94 -1.82 -4.11 -4.98
N TRP A 95 -1.85 -4.69 -6.19
CA TRP A 95 -1.10 -5.91 -6.54
C TRP A 95 -1.00 -6.08 -8.06
N GLY A 96 -0.21 -7.07 -8.53
CA GLY A 96 -0.21 -7.56 -9.90
C GLY A 96 0.55 -6.69 -10.90
N PHE A 97 1.34 -5.73 -10.45
CA PHE A 97 2.11 -4.83 -11.31
C PHE A 97 3.19 -5.56 -12.11
N GLN A 98 3.51 -5.01 -13.28
CA GLN A 98 4.64 -5.40 -14.11
C GLN A 98 5.69 -4.29 -14.10
N ARG A 99 6.97 -4.68 -14.20
CA ARG A 99 8.07 -3.72 -14.36
C ARG A 99 8.00 -3.08 -15.75
N THR A 100 8.33 -1.81 -15.82
CA THR A 100 8.56 -1.09 -17.08
C THR A 100 10.06 -0.93 -17.34
N SER A 101 10.41 -0.25 -18.43
CA SER A 101 11.81 0.18 -18.67
C SER A 101 12.28 1.26 -17.69
N ASP A 102 11.36 2.01 -17.10
CA ASP A 102 11.63 2.95 -16.02
C ASP A 102 11.62 2.21 -14.68
N PRO A 103 12.72 2.16 -13.91
CA PRO A 103 12.78 1.49 -12.63
C PRO A 103 11.83 2.09 -11.58
N ASN A 104 11.34 3.29 -11.80
CA ASN A 104 10.43 4.02 -10.93
C ASN A 104 8.96 3.95 -11.37
N ALA A 105 8.65 3.16 -12.41
CA ALA A 105 7.29 3.00 -12.93
C ALA A 105 6.90 1.53 -13.05
N PHE A 106 5.63 1.25 -12.78
CA PHE A 106 5.04 -0.08 -12.83
C PHE A 106 3.64 0.02 -13.44
N ASP A 107 3.31 -0.91 -14.35
CA ASP A 107 2.09 -0.88 -15.13
C ASP A 107 1.24 -2.13 -14.94
N GLY A 108 -0.04 -2.02 -15.34
CA GLY A 108 -0.95 -3.14 -15.51
C GLY A 108 -1.32 -3.87 -14.21
N GLY A 109 -1.07 -3.23 -13.06
CA GLY A 109 -1.50 -3.75 -11.76
C GLY A 109 -2.98 -3.51 -11.50
N HIS A 110 -3.39 -3.81 -10.28
CA HIS A 110 -4.75 -3.65 -9.80
C HIS A 110 -4.79 -2.78 -8.55
N ILE A 111 -5.85 -1.99 -8.42
CA ILE A 111 -6.19 -1.27 -7.19
C ILE A 111 -7.64 -1.55 -6.82
N TYR A 112 -7.87 -1.92 -5.55
CA TYR A 112 -9.20 -2.02 -4.98
C TYR A 112 -9.64 -0.67 -4.40
N ASN A 113 -10.84 -0.23 -4.75
CA ASN A 113 -11.45 0.96 -4.17
C ASN A 113 -12.50 0.57 -3.14
N GLY A 114 -12.18 0.71 -1.85
CA GLY A 114 -13.09 0.39 -0.74
C GLY A 114 -14.31 1.30 -0.64
N GLU A 115 -14.31 2.47 -1.30
CA GLU A 115 -15.47 3.37 -1.29
C GLU A 115 -16.61 2.87 -2.20
N ASN A 116 -16.29 2.09 -3.23
CA ASN A 116 -17.28 1.57 -4.16
C ASN A 116 -17.21 0.04 -4.39
N GLY A 117 -16.26 -0.65 -3.75
CA GLY A 117 -16.08 -2.09 -3.85
C GLY A 117 -15.57 -2.60 -5.20
N LYS A 118 -14.99 -1.73 -6.04
CA LYS A 118 -14.52 -2.09 -7.38
C LYS A 118 -13.01 -2.22 -7.44
N VAL A 119 -12.55 -3.08 -8.35
CA VAL A 119 -11.14 -3.20 -8.74
C VAL A 119 -10.94 -2.51 -10.07
N TYR A 120 -9.88 -1.71 -10.14
CA TYR A 120 -9.46 -1.01 -11.35
C TYR A 120 -8.07 -1.50 -11.77
N THR A 121 -7.77 -1.42 -13.06
CA THR A 121 -6.38 -1.52 -13.53
C THR A 121 -5.63 -0.26 -13.11
N ALA A 122 -4.36 -0.40 -12.73
CA ALA A 122 -3.59 0.74 -12.25
C ALA A 122 -2.16 0.75 -12.80
N ASN A 123 -1.65 1.97 -13.00
CA ASN A 123 -0.24 2.24 -13.23
C ASN A 123 0.26 3.16 -12.11
N ILE A 124 1.49 2.94 -11.64
CA ILE A 124 2.12 3.78 -10.62
C ILE A 124 3.48 4.26 -11.11
N SER A 125 3.85 5.49 -10.72
CA SER A 125 5.18 6.02 -10.99
C SER A 125 5.60 7.01 -9.90
N LEU A 126 6.87 6.93 -9.50
CA LEU A 126 7.49 7.92 -8.64
C LEU A 126 7.80 9.16 -9.47
N GLN A 127 7.36 10.31 -9.00
CA GLN A 127 7.60 11.59 -9.64
C GLN A 127 8.91 12.22 -9.14
N SER A 128 9.47 13.16 -9.92
CA SER A 128 10.70 13.87 -9.59
C SER A 128 10.61 14.72 -8.32
N ASP A 129 9.39 15.13 -7.94
CA ASP A 129 9.10 15.84 -6.69
C ASP A 129 8.93 14.93 -5.47
N GLY A 130 9.13 13.62 -5.63
CA GLY A 130 9.02 12.64 -4.58
C GLY A 130 7.58 12.17 -4.28
N THR A 131 6.59 12.62 -5.03
CA THR A 131 5.22 12.11 -4.94
C THR A 131 5.03 10.82 -5.74
N LEU A 132 3.99 10.04 -5.43
CA LEU A 132 3.59 8.87 -6.19
C LEU A 132 2.37 9.22 -7.05
N ARG A 133 2.52 9.13 -8.35
CA ARG A 133 1.39 9.20 -9.27
C ARG A 133 0.79 7.82 -9.45
N LEU A 134 -0.50 7.68 -9.16
CA LEU A 134 -1.30 6.49 -9.41
C LEU A 134 -2.39 6.83 -10.42
N ARG A 135 -2.48 6.04 -11.49
CA ARG A 135 -3.56 6.17 -12.47
C ARG A 135 -4.38 4.90 -12.50
N GLY A 136 -5.63 5.00 -12.01
CA GLY A 136 -6.62 3.93 -12.08
C GLY A 136 -7.51 4.08 -13.30
N TYR A 137 -7.85 2.97 -13.99
CA TYR A 137 -8.63 3.00 -15.21
C TYR A 137 -9.39 1.68 -15.46
N VAL A 138 -10.36 1.75 -16.37
CA VAL A 138 -11.06 0.60 -16.94
C VAL A 138 -10.80 0.57 -18.45
N GLY A 139 -10.31 -0.55 -18.95
CA GLY A 139 -9.97 -0.74 -20.38
C GLY A 139 -8.70 -0.01 -20.79
N SER A 140 -8.72 1.30 -20.94
CA SER A 140 -7.57 2.11 -21.38
C SER A 140 -7.18 3.17 -20.36
N PRO A 141 -5.86 3.43 -20.16
CA PRO A 141 -5.38 4.52 -19.30
C PRO A 141 -5.92 5.90 -19.70
N MET A 142 -6.32 6.08 -20.95
CA MET A 142 -6.92 7.34 -21.45
C MET A 142 -8.19 7.73 -20.68
N PHE A 143 -8.99 6.75 -20.25
CA PHE A 143 -10.26 6.95 -19.54
C PHE A 143 -10.12 6.80 -18.03
N GLY A 144 -8.91 6.96 -17.50
CA GLY A 144 -8.63 6.79 -16.08
C GLY A 144 -8.69 8.08 -15.28
N GLU A 145 -8.58 7.91 -13.97
CA GLU A 145 -8.40 8.97 -12.98
C GLU A 145 -6.98 8.92 -12.42
N THR A 146 -6.37 10.09 -12.27
CA THR A 146 -5.04 10.22 -11.68
C THR A 146 -5.16 10.72 -10.24
N GLN A 147 -4.45 10.03 -9.35
CA GLN A 147 -4.26 10.43 -7.96
C GLN A 147 -2.78 10.70 -7.71
N ILE A 148 -2.49 11.68 -6.86
CA ILE A 148 -1.14 11.97 -6.37
C ILE A 148 -1.11 11.64 -4.89
N TRP A 149 -0.24 10.72 -4.51
CA TRP A 149 -0.05 10.32 -3.12
C TRP A 149 1.22 10.94 -2.58
N THR A 150 1.18 11.36 -1.32
CA THR A 150 2.31 11.99 -0.64
C THR A 150 3.04 10.98 0.21
N ARG A 151 4.38 10.96 0.13
CA ARG A 151 5.21 10.11 0.98
C ARG A 151 5.15 10.60 2.42
N ILE A 152 4.98 9.68 3.36
CA ILE A 152 5.01 9.97 4.80
C ILE A 152 6.09 9.17 5.54
N GLN A 153 6.59 8.09 4.94
CA GLN A 153 7.76 7.32 5.42
C GLN A 153 8.47 6.63 4.24
#